data_b040f1ffd16add8f3875fec228c22719
#
_entry.id   b040f1ffd16add8f3875fec228c22719
#
_cell.length_a   1.000
_cell.length_b   1.000
_cell.length_c   1.000
_cell.angle_alpha   90.00
_cell.angle_beta   90.00
_cell.angle_gamma   90.00
#
_symmetry.space_group_name_H-M   'P 1'
#
loop_
_entity.id
_entity.type
_entity.pdbx_description
1 polymer ?
#
loop_
_entity_poly.entity_id
_entity_poly.type
_entity_poly.pdbx_seq_one_letter_code
_entity_poly.pdbx_strand_id
1 'polypeptide(L)'
;MSKNIIVVGGGAAGMLAAYFAAEAGNKVTLLEKNEKLGKKIYITGKGRCNLTNACDVEDLFLNVKSNSKFLYSAFYGFDNSRVIDFFESHGMPVKVERGNRVFPVSDKSSDVIFALQRALKEKKVEVLLHTEVSKLCYEKITDTRADEEASDKKPELKITGVILKDGTKMDADAVIVATGGLSYPSTGSTGDGYKMAEDAGHTVTECTPSLVPFNVKEDWVKSLQGLSLKNTAISIYSGKKKLYEDFGEMLFTHFGVSGPMILSASASIKQSLIKQPLDMYIDLKPALTQEALDKRILREFEEAKNKQFKNSINKLLPAKMIPVIIELSGIDPDKKVNEISKEERNRLLMLFKKLPVTLNGPRGYNEAIITKGGIKVKEINPSTMESKLVNGLYFAGEVLDLDAYTGGFNLQIAWSTGYLAGTSAAV
;
A
#
# COMPACT_ATOMS: atom_id res chain seq x y z
N MET A 1 -38.54 -0.98 3.89
CA MET A 1 -38.57 -1.82 2.64
C MET A 1 -37.12 -2.24 2.36
N SER A 2 -36.93 -3.45 1.84
CA SER A 2 -35.58 -3.90 1.43
C SER A 2 -35.12 -3.07 0.22
N LYS A 3 -33.91 -2.51 0.29
CA LYS A 3 -33.29 -1.76 -0.82
C LYS A 3 -32.61 -2.71 -1.79
N ASN A 4 -32.46 -2.27 -3.01
CA ASN A 4 -31.64 -2.90 -4.03
C ASN A 4 -30.30 -2.16 -4.12
N ILE A 5 -29.21 -2.79 -3.70
CA ILE A 5 -27.88 -2.17 -3.57
C ILE A 5 -26.92 -2.82 -4.54
N ILE A 6 -26.25 -2.02 -5.35
CA ILE A 6 -25.18 -2.49 -6.24
C ILE A 6 -23.83 -2.08 -5.69
N VAL A 7 -22.91 -3.04 -5.61
CA VAL A 7 -21.50 -2.80 -5.26
C VAL A 7 -20.63 -3.03 -6.49
N VAL A 8 -19.83 -2.04 -6.87
CA VAL A 8 -18.96 -2.08 -8.04
C VAL A 8 -17.53 -2.33 -7.61
N GLY A 9 -16.99 -3.52 -7.92
CA GLY A 9 -15.64 -3.96 -7.62
C GLY A 9 -15.56 -5.00 -6.50
N GLY A 10 -15.13 -6.21 -6.85
CA GLY A 10 -14.97 -7.36 -5.97
C GLY A 10 -13.62 -7.44 -5.25
N GLY A 11 -13.07 -6.27 -4.84
CA GLY A 11 -11.88 -6.15 -4.01
C GLY A 11 -12.17 -6.20 -2.51
N ALA A 12 -11.18 -5.82 -1.70
CA ALA A 12 -11.28 -5.82 -0.24
C ALA A 12 -12.47 -4.99 0.26
N ALA A 13 -12.53 -3.72 -0.10
CA ALA A 13 -13.59 -2.81 0.33
C ALA A 13 -14.96 -3.25 -0.19
N GLY A 14 -15.06 -3.65 -1.47
CA GLY A 14 -16.34 -4.01 -2.08
C GLY A 14 -16.95 -5.28 -1.53
N MET A 15 -16.15 -6.34 -1.29
CA MET A 15 -16.67 -7.57 -0.69
C MET A 15 -17.19 -7.33 0.73
N LEU A 16 -16.47 -6.52 1.53
CA LEU A 16 -16.91 -6.21 2.88
C LEU A 16 -18.14 -5.30 2.88
N ALA A 17 -18.19 -4.28 1.99
CA ALA A 17 -19.36 -3.43 1.83
C ALA A 17 -20.61 -4.23 1.42
N ALA A 18 -20.47 -5.18 0.49
CA ALA A 18 -21.56 -6.04 0.07
C ALA A 18 -22.07 -6.94 1.21
N TYR A 19 -21.18 -7.49 2.02
CA TYR A 19 -21.56 -8.28 3.20
C TYR A 19 -22.41 -7.45 4.18
N PHE A 20 -21.93 -6.29 4.61
CA PHE A 20 -22.64 -5.48 5.60
C PHE A 20 -23.93 -4.84 5.06
N ALA A 21 -23.97 -4.50 3.79
CA ALA A 21 -25.21 -4.06 3.16
C ALA A 21 -26.28 -5.18 3.13
N ALA A 22 -25.87 -6.42 2.89
CA ALA A 22 -26.77 -7.58 2.87
C ALA A 22 -27.15 -8.04 4.29
N GLU A 23 -26.27 -7.88 5.28
CA GLU A 23 -26.55 -8.22 6.69
C GLU A 23 -27.75 -7.46 7.26
N ALA A 24 -27.98 -6.23 6.78
CA ALA A 24 -29.15 -5.42 7.12
C ALA A 24 -30.46 -5.89 6.42
N GLY A 25 -30.44 -6.99 5.68
CA GLY A 25 -31.62 -7.55 5.01
C GLY A 25 -31.93 -6.98 3.61
N ASN A 26 -30.98 -6.29 2.99
CA ASN A 26 -31.13 -5.73 1.64
C ASN A 26 -30.77 -6.75 0.56
N LYS A 27 -31.30 -6.54 -0.65
CA LYS A 27 -30.87 -7.27 -1.85
C LYS A 27 -29.58 -6.64 -2.38
N VAL A 28 -28.49 -7.39 -2.38
CA VAL A 28 -27.16 -6.88 -2.79
C VAL A 28 -26.62 -7.65 -3.97
N THR A 29 -26.19 -6.92 -5.01
CA THR A 29 -25.49 -7.46 -6.18
C THR A 29 -24.06 -6.89 -6.22
N LEU A 30 -23.05 -7.75 -6.19
CA LEU A 30 -21.64 -7.39 -6.32
C LEU A 30 -21.17 -7.64 -7.76
N LEU A 31 -20.75 -6.57 -8.43
CA LEU A 31 -20.26 -6.60 -9.81
C LEU A 31 -18.76 -6.60 -9.85
N GLU A 32 -18.15 -7.59 -10.50
CA GLU A 32 -16.68 -7.69 -10.69
C GLU A 32 -16.38 -7.92 -12.17
N LYS A 33 -15.55 -7.07 -12.77
CA LYS A 33 -15.17 -7.17 -14.18
C LYS A 33 -14.26 -8.34 -14.52
N ASN A 34 -13.50 -8.84 -13.54
CA ASN A 34 -12.60 -9.97 -13.69
C ASN A 34 -13.32 -11.32 -13.55
N GLU A 35 -12.57 -12.39 -13.86
CA GLU A 35 -13.00 -13.78 -13.74
C GLU A 35 -13.07 -14.30 -12.29
N LYS A 36 -12.58 -13.51 -11.30
CA LYS A 36 -12.57 -13.90 -9.89
C LYS A 36 -12.48 -12.68 -8.97
N LEU A 37 -12.99 -12.83 -7.75
CA LEU A 37 -12.88 -11.85 -6.69
C LEU A 37 -11.45 -11.76 -6.10
N GLY A 38 -11.10 -10.61 -5.53
CA GLY A 38 -9.93 -10.46 -4.67
C GLY A 38 -8.58 -10.55 -5.37
N LYS A 39 -8.48 -10.31 -6.68
CA LYS A 39 -7.21 -10.44 -7.43
C LYS A 39 -6.06 -9.66 -6.80
N LYS A 40 -6.30 -8.43 -6.32
CA LYS A 40 -5.27 -7.64 -5.65
C LYS A 40 -4.94 -8.18 -4.25
N ILE A 41 -5.92 -8.70 -3.50
CA ILE A 41 -5.69 -9.37 -2.21
C ILE A 41 -4.74 -10.56 -2.41
N TYR A 42 -4.96 -11.35 -3.47
CA TYR A 42 -4.19 -12.55 -3.76
C TYR A 42 -2.68 -12.30 -3.86
N ILE A 43 -2.26 -11.18 -4.43
CA ILE A 43 -0.84 -10.81 -4.59
C ILE A 43 -0.28 -10.02 -3.41
N THR A 44 -1.12 -9.55 -2.50
CA THR A 44 -0.73 -8.72 -1.36
C THR A 44 0.17 -9.48 -0.40
N GLY A 45 1.18 -8.80 0.17
CA GLY A 45 2.11 -9.41 1.12
C GLY A 45 2.90 -10.59 0.55
N LYS A 46 3.21 -10.58 -0.74
CA LYS A 46 3.88 -11.68 -1.46
C LYS A 46 3.09 -13.00 -1.40
N GLY A 47 1.77 -12.91 -1.50
CA GLY A 47 0.86 -14.05 -1.45
C GLY A 47 0.45 -14.49 -0.04
N ARG A 48 0.89 -13.78 1.02
CA ARG A 48 0.53 -14.07 2.41
C ARG A 48 -0.65 -13.24 2.92
N CYS A 49 -0.87 -12.06 2.36
CA CYS A 49 -1.82 -11.02 2.76
C CYS A 49 -1.59 -10.50 4.20
N ASN A 50 -0.94 -9.35 4.33
CA ASN A 50 -0.91 -8.61 5.60
C ASN A 50 -2.26 -7.93 5.81
N LEU A 51 -3.14 -8.61 6.53
CA LEU A 51 -4.57 -8.32 6.65
C LEU A 51 -4.86 -6.96 7.29
N THR A 52 -4.19 -6.69 8.39
CA THR A 52 -4.27 -5.46 9.19
C THR A 52 -3.04 -5.34 10.09
N ASN A 53 -3.05 -4.39 11.01
CA ASN A 53 -2.04 -4.22 12.05
C ASN A 53 -2.71 -4.27 13.43
N ALA A 54 -2.21 -5.08 14.36
CA ALA A 54 -2.73 -5.23 15.72
C ALA A 54 -2.17 -4.17 16.69
N CYS A 55 -1.96 -2.94 16.20
CA CYS A 55 -1.60 -1.79 17.02
C CYS A 55 -2.85 -1.15 17.65
N ASP A 56 -2.66 -0.17 18.53
CA ASP A 56 -3.75 0.63 19.06
C ASP A 56 -4.39 1.46 17.94
N VAL A 57 -5.68 1.81 18.10
CA VAL A 57 -6.45 2.54 17.06
C VAL A 57 -5.80 3.88 16.71
N GLU A 58 -5.24 4.56 17.71
CA GLU A 58 -4.51 5.82 17.52
C GLU A 58 -3.31 5.67 16.58
N ASP A 59 -2.62 4.55 16.65
CA ASP A 59 -1.48 4.24 15.77
C ASP A 59 -1.94 3.95 14.34
N LEU A 60 -3.17 3.49 14.11
CA LEU A 60 -3.74 3.40 12.76
C LEU A 60 -3.72 4.77 12.08
N PHE A 61 -4.17 5.83 12.80
CA PHE A 61 -4.19 7.20 12.27
C PHE A 61 -2.80 7.76 12.00
N LEU A 62 -1.81 7.44 12.83
CA LEU A 62 -0.41 7.89 12.66
C LEU A 62 0.24 7.30 11.39
N ASN A 63 -0.24 6.15 10.94
CA ASN A 63 0.26 5.47 9.75
C ASN A 63 -0.46 5.87 8.46
N VAL A 64 -1.55 6.63 8.52
CA VAL A 64 -2.23 7.22 7.36
C VAL A 64 -1.51 8.50 6.95
N LYS A 65 -1.11 8.60 5.68
CA LYS A 65 -0.32 9.72 5.14
C LYS A 65 -1.19 10.87 4.66
N SER A 66 -2.32 10.57 4.04
CA SER A 66 -3.23 11.56 3.47
C SER A 66 -4.60 11.48 4.15
N ASN A 67 -5.13 12.63 4.55
CA ASN A 67 -6.51 12.77 5.02
C ASN A 67 -6.91 11.88 6.22
N SER A 68 -6.00 11.57 7.15
CA SER A 68 -6.24 10.62 8.26
C SER A 68 -7.50 10.95 9.08
N LYS A 69 -7.80 12.24 9.32
CA LYS A 69 -8.99 12.68 10.07
C LYS A 69 -10.31 12.27 9.41
N PHE A 70 -10.33 12.05 8.10
CA PHE A 70 -11.51 11.58 7.39
C PHE A 70 -11.93 10.17 7.82
N LEU A 71 -10.98 9.36 8.28
CA LEU A 71 -11.20 7.96 8.67
C LEU A 71 -11.74 7.78 10.10
N TYR A 72 -12.03 8.86 10.83
CA TYR A 72 -12.44 8.77 12.23
C TYR A 72 -13.62 7.81 12.43
N SER A 73 -14.74 8.06 11.77
CA SER A 73 -15.93 7.21 11.88
C SER A 73 -15.69 5.79 11.37
N ALA A 74 -14.88 5.63 10.30
CA ALA A 74 -14.60 4.34 9.73
C ALA A 74 -13.73 3.47 10.67
N PHE A 75 -12.65 4.01 11.25
CA PHE A 75 -11.77 3.25 12.14
C PHE A 75 -12.41 2.92 13.49
N TYR A 76 -13.15 3.86 14.09
CA TYR A 76 -13.90 3.55 15.32
C TYR A 76 -15.13 2.68 15.08
N GLY A 77 -15.73 2.74 13.88
CA GLY A 77 -16.83 1.85 13.47
C GLY A 77 -16.39 0.41 13.21
N PHE A 78 -15.22 0.22 12.59
CA PHE A 78 -14.69 -1.09 12.24
C PHE A 78 -13.15 -1.07 12.29
N ASP A 79 -12.62 -1.21 13.49
CA ASP A 79 -11.20 -1.18 13.80
C ASP A 79 -10.48 -2.50 13.43
N ASN A 80 -9.21 -2.58 13.73
CA ASN A 80 -8.37 -3.76 13.47
C ASN A 80 -8.79 -4.98 14.31
N SER A 81 -9.31 -4.79 15.52
CA SER A 81 -9.83 -5.88 16.35
C SER A 81 -11.07 -6.50 15.68
N ARG A 82 -12.02 -5.67 15.24
CA ARG A 82 -13.21 -6.14 14.50
C ARG A 82 -12.86 -6.79 13.16
N VAL A 83 -11.80 -6.34 12.48
CA VAL A 83 -11.29 -7.02 11.28
C VAL A 83 -10.81 -8.43 11.63
N ILE A 84 -10.03 -8.60 12.70
CA ILE A 84 -9.56 -9.90 13.15
C ILE A 84 -10.75 -10.81 13.48
N ASP A 85 -11.68 -10.34 14.33
CA ASP A 85 -12.88 -11.08 14.73
C ASP A 85 -13.73 -11.50 13.53
N PHE A 86 -13.89 -10.62 12.54
CA PHE A 86 -14.61 -10.93 11.31
C PHE A 86 -14.00 -12.12 10.57
N PHE A 87 -12.68 -12.13 10.37
CA PHE A 87 -12.03 -13.21 9.62
C PHE A 87 -11.99 -14.51 10.42
N GLU A 88 -11.78 -14.46 11.73
CA GLU A 88 -11.77 -15.63 12.61
C GLU A 88 -13.17 -16.27 12.70
N SER A 89 -14.23 -15.45 12.83
CA SER A 89 -15.62 -15.95 12.84
C SER A 89 -16.03 -16.60 11.51
N HIS A 90 -15.39 -16.22 10.41
CA HIS A 90 -15.57 -16.85 9.09
C HIS A 90 -14.53 -17.95 8.81
N GLY A 91 -13.94 -18.55 9.86
CA GLY A 91 -13.09 -19.74 9.79
C GLY A 91 -11.70 -19.51 9.18
N MET A 92 -11.13 -18.31 9.36
CA MET A 92 -9.77 -17.99 8.99
C MET A 92 -8.98 -17.49 10.20
N PRO A 93 -8.30 -18.37 10.94
CA PRO A 93 -7.49 -17.97 12.09
C PRO A 93 -6.30 -17.13 11.65
N VAL A 94 -5.93 -16.14 12.47
CA VAL A 94 -4.84 -15.23 12.20
C VAL A 94 -3.69 -15.37 13.20
N LYS A 95 -2.53 -14.84 12.85
CA LYS A 95 -1.35 -14.71 13.71
C LYS A 95 -0.78 -13.29 13.62
N VAL A 96 -0.24 -12.81 14.73
CA VAL A 96 0.46 -11.54 14.82
C VAL A 96 1.98 -11.79 14.72
N GLU A 97 2.63 -11.08 13.82
CA GLU A 97 4.09 -11.12 13.62
C GLU A 97 4.75 -9.80 14.07
N ARG A 98 6.09 -9.78 14.04
CA ARG A 98 6.89 -8.59 14.38
C ARG A 98 6.33 -7.32 13.71
N GLY A 99 6.18 -6.24 14.48
CA GLY A 99 5.61 -4.97 14.04
C GLY A 99 4.08 -5.02 13.97
N ASN A 100 3.46 -5.86 14.79
CA ASN A 100 2.02 -6.02 14.93
C ASN A 100 1.29 -6.39 13.62
N ARG A 101 2.01 -6.95 12.63
CA ARG A 101 1.43 -7.33 11.34
C ARG A 101 0.59 -8.59 11.48
N VAL A 102 -0.64 -8.55 10.99
CA VAL A 102 -1.60 -9.65 11.08
C VAL A 102 -1.65 -10.42 9.76
N PHE A 103 -1.44 -11.73 9.83
CA PHE A 103 -1.47 -12.66 8.70
C PHE A 103 -2.39 -13.85 8.96
N PRO A 104 -2.94 -14.50 7.92
CA PRO A 104 -3.52 -15.83 8.08
C PRO A 104 -2.49 -16.81 8.67
N VAL A 105 -2.91 -17.70 9.55
CA VAL A 105 -2.03 -18.77 10.10
C VAL A 105 -1.43 -19.62 8.99
N SER A 106 -2.18 -19.84 7.92
CA SER A 106 -1.76 -20.60 6.73
C SER A 106 -0.68 -19.92 5.87
N ASP A 107 -0.43 -18.62 6.07
CA ASP A 107 0.39 -17.79 5.19
C ASP A 107 -0.10 -17.73 3.72
N LYS A 108 -1.41 -17.91 3.49
CA LYS A 108 -2.01 -17.90 2.15
C LYS A 108 -3.07 -16.80 2.02
N SER A 109 -2.85 -15.86 1.11
CA SER A 109 -3.83 -14.81 0.78
C SER A 109 -5.14 -15.36 0.20
N SER A 110 -5.13 -16.57 -0.38
CA SER A 110 -6.34 -17.27 -0.83
C SER A 110 -7.35 -17.48 0.29
N ASP A 111 -6.89 -17.72 1.52
CA ASP A 111 -7.78 -18.01 2.64
C ASP A 111 -8.55 -16.76 3.09
N VAL A 112 -7.94 -15.57 2.93
CA VAL A 112 -8.63 -14.28 3.10
C VAL A 112 -9.79 -14.16 2.10
N ILE A 113 -9.53 -14.49 0.84
CA ILE A 113 -10.54 -14.43 -0.23
C ILE A 113 -11.66 -15.45 0.04
N PHE A 114 -11.31 -16.68 0.44
CA PHE A 114 -12.28 -17.71 0.77
C PHE A 114 -13.15 -17.37 1.99
N ALA A 115 -12.58 -16.71 3.00
CA ALA A 115 -13.36 -16.23 4.15
C ALA A 115 -14.40 -15.19 3.70
N LEU A 116 -13.99 -14.21 2.87
CA LEU A 116 -14.91 -13.21 2.32
C LEU A 116 -15.98 -13.85 1.43
N GLN A 117 -15.62 -14.82 0.58
CA GLN A 117 -16.60 -15.52 -0.28
C GLN A 117 -17.62 -16.32 0.55
N ARG A 118 -17.18 -16.96 1.68
CA ARG A 118 -18.11 -17.62 2.60
C ARG A 118 -19.08 -16.63 3.23
N ALA A 119 -18.56 -15.48 3.69
CA ALA A 119 -19.37 -14.41 4.25
C ALA A 119 -20.42 -13.88 3.26
N LEU A 120 -20.04 -13.61 2.02
CA LEU A 120 -20.97 -13.18 0.96
C LEU A 120 -22.05 -14.22 0.68
N LYS A 121 -21.66 -15.51 0.60
CA LYS A 121 -22.60 -16.61 0.37
C LYS A 121 -23.60 -16.77 1.53
N GLU A 122 -23.15 -16.65 2.77
CA GLU A 122 -23.98 -16.68 3.97
C GLU A 122 -25.07 -15.62 3.93
N LYS A 123 -24.73 -14.39 3.54
CA LYS A 123 -25.68 -13.27 3.40
C LYS A 123 -26.42 -13.25 2.05
N LYS A 124 -26.25 -14.30 1.22
CA LYS A 124 -26.93 -14.45 -0.09
C LYS A 124 -26.67 -13.28 -1.04
N VAL A 125 -25.47 -12.69 -1.00
CA VAL A 125 -25.04 -11.67 -1.95
C VAL A 125 -24.94 -12.30 -3.34
N GLU A 126 -25.58 -11.69 -4.33
CA GLU A 126 -25.44 -12.07 -5.72
C GLU A 126 -24.11 -11.56 -6.28
N VAL A 127 -23.26 -12.44 -6.77
CA VAL A 127 -21.95 -12.09 -7.33
C VAL A 127 -21.94 -12.32 -8.83
N LEU A 128 -21.76 -11.24 -9.60
CA LEU A 128 -21.65 -11.30 -11.05
C LEU A 128 -20.21 -11.01 -11.48
N LEU A 129 -19.52 -12.04 -11.93
CA LEU A 129 -18.17 -11.95 -12.50
C LEU A 129 -18.24 -11.58 -13.99
N HIS A 130 -17.12 -11.16 -14.58
CA HIS A 130 -17.05 -10.68 -15.96
C HIS A 130 -18.05 -9.56 -16.27
N THR A 131 -18.44 -8.79 -15.23
CA THR A 131 -19.46 -7.76 -15.31
C THR A 131 -18.83 -6.39 -15.07
N GLU A 132 -18.56 -5.67 -16.15
CA GLU A 132 -17.91 -4.36 -16.13
C GLU A 132 -18.98 -3.25 -16.18
N VAL A 133 -18.93 -2.35 -15.17
CA VAL A 133 -19.78 -1.16 -15.15
C VAL A 133 -19.12 -0.06 -15.98
N SER A 134 -19.86 0.54 -16.90
CA SER A 134 -19.38 1.63 -17.74
C SER A 134 -19.78 3.02 -17.23
N LYS A 135 -20.98 3.15 -16.64
CA LYS A 135 -21.52 4.44 -16.17
C LYS A 135 -22.43 4.27 -14.95
N LEU A 136 -22.52 5.33 -14.16
CA LEU A 136 -23.56 5.50 -13.15
C LEU A 136 -24.80 6.14 -13.77
N CYS A 137 -25.99 5.78 -13.27
CA CYS A 137 -27.26 6.39 -13.63
C CYS A 137 -27.75 7.23 -12.46
N TYR A 138 -28.15 8.46 -12.72
CA TYR A 138 -28.72 9.36 -11.72
C TYR A 138 -29.77 10.26 -12.33
N GLU A 139 -30.66 10.78 -11.48
CA GLU A 139 -31.74 11.73 -11.85
C GLU A 139 -31.66 12.97 -10.97
N LYS A 140 -32.25 14.07 -11.45
CA LYS A 140 -32.35 15.28 -10.64
C LYS A 140 -33.41 15.10 -9.55
N ILE A 141 -33.10 15.51 -8.34
CA ILE A 141 -34.07 15.56 -7.25
C ILE A 141 -34.96 16.77 -7.49
N THR A 142 -36.22 16.52 -7.86
CA THR A 142 -37.25 17.54 -7.99
C THR A 142 -37.98 17.72 -6.66
N ASP A 143 -37.27 18.22 -5.63
CA ASP A 143 -37.97 18.54 -4.38
C ASP A 143 -38.51 19.98 -4.43
N THR A 144 -39.81 20.11 -4.37
CA THR A 144 -40.56 21.37 -4.45
C THR A 144 -40.66 22.10 -3.10
N ARG A 145 -39.96 21.62 -2.08
CA ARG A 145 -39.93 22.23 -0.73
C ARG A 145 -38.55 22.72 -0.39
N ALA A 146 -38.15 23.86 -0.95
CA ALA A 146 -36.97 24.57 -0.57
C ALA A 146 -37.25 25.36 0.73
N ASP A 147 -36.84 24.82 1.87
CA ASP A 147 -36.61 25.63 3.06
C ASP A 147 -35.26 26.36 2.85
N GLU A 148 -35.32 27.68 2.70
CA GLU A 148 -34.20 28.57 2.33
C GLU A 148 -33.11 28.75 3.44
N GLU A 149 -33.16 28.04 4.56
CA GLU A 149 -32.31 28.29 5.72
C GLU A 149 -31.21 27.26 6.03
N ALA A 150 -30.96 26.24 5.18
CA ALA A 150 -29.90 25.27 5.42
C ALA A 150 -28.62 25.64 4.68
N SER A 151 -27.55 25.98 5.42
CA SER A 151 -26.21 26.35 4.92
C SER A 151 -25.43 25.23 4.22
N ASP A 152 -25.92 24.00 4.23
CA ASP A 152 -25.34 22.86 3.49
C ASP A 152 -26.22 22.54 2.27
N LYS A 153 -25.67 22.79 1.07
CA LYS A 153 -26.34 22.44 -0.19
C LYS A 153 -26.66 20.94 -0.19
N LYS A 154 -27.96 20.62 -0.18
CA LYS A 154 -28.44 19.24 -0.39
C LYS A 154 -28.02 18.74 -1.79
N PRO A 155 -27.68 17.44 -1.98
CA PRO A 155 -27.36 16.93 -3.30
C PRO A 155 -28.54 17.12 -4.26
N GLU A 156 -28.25 17.61 -5.47
CA GLU A 156 -29.24 17.85 -6.51
C GLU A 156 -29.54 16.60 -7.35
N LEU A 157 -28.71 15.54 -7.18
CA LEU A 157 -28.76 14.29 -7.92
C LEU A 157 -29.01 13.12 -6.98
N LYS A 158 -29.73 12.12 -7.46
CA LYS A 158 -29.94 10.82 -6.80
C LYS A 158 -29.53 9.70 -7.74
N ILE A 159 -28.79 8.71 -7.21
CA ILE A 159 -28.46 7.49 -7.94
C ILE A 159 -29.70 6.69 -8.28
N THR A 160 -29.74 6.08 -9.47
CA THR A 160 -30.84 5.21 -9.90
C THR A 160 -30.35 3.85 -10.41
N GLY A 161 -29.05 3.64 -10.51
CA GLY A 161 -28.45 2.39 -10.92
C GLY A 161 -27.16 2.55 -11.69
N VAL A 162 -26.84 1.55 -12.50
CA VAL A 162 -25.62 1.49 -13.33
C VAL A 162 -25.93 1.01 -14.76
N ILE A 163 -25.06 1.36 -15.71
CA ILE A 163 -25.02 0.79 -17.05
C ILE A 163 -23.78 -0.07 -17.19
N LEU A 164 -23.96 -1.30 -17.60
CA LEU A 164 -22.86 -2.22 -17.89
C LEU A 164 -22.21 -1.90 -19.24
N LYS A 165 -21.06 -2.46 -19.50
CA LYS A 165 -20.30 -2.25 -20.74
C LYS A 165 -21.02 -2.78 -21.98
N ASP A 166 -21.88 -3.80 -21.84
CA ASP A 166 -22.72 -4.37 -22.88
C ASP A 166 -23.99 -3.55 -23.14
N GLY A 167 -24.22 -2.45 -22.41
CA GLY A 167 -25.37 -1.58 -22.50
C GLY A 167 -26.54 -1.97 -21.57
N THR A 168 -26.45 -3.07 -20.83
CA THR A 168 -27.49 -3.49 -19.89
C THR A 168 -27.59 -2.48 -18.75
N LYS A 169 -28.83 -2.03 -18.46
CA LYS A 169 -29.12 -1.17 -17.30
C LYS A 169 -29.52 -2.02 -16.10
N MET A 170 -28.97 -1.73 -14.94
CA MET A 170 -29.35 -2.32 -13.65
C MET A 170 -29.79 -1.21 -12.70
N ASP A 171 -31.05 -1.26 -12.26
CA ASP A 171 -31.58 -0.26 -11.32
C ASP A 171 -31.17 -0.58 -9.88
N ALA A 172 -30.92 0.48 -9.11
CA ALA A 172 -30.54 0.38 -7.71
C ALA A 172 -30.98 1.60 -6.89
N ASP A 173 -31.30 1.39 -5.62
CA ASP A 173 -31.58 2.44 -4.65
C ASP A 173 -30.30 3.06 -4.11
N ALA A 174 -29.19 2.30 -4.10
CA ALA A 174 -27.86 2.76 -3.72
C ALA A 174 -26.77 2.04 -4.52
N VAL A 175 -25.66 2.75 -4.78
CA VAL A 175 -24.47 2.22 -5.46
C VAL A 175 -23.23 2.52 -4.64
N ILE A 176 -22.41 1.48 -4.37
CA ILE A 176 -21.12 1.60 -3.69
C ILE A 176 -20.00 1.36 -4.71
N VAL A 177 -19.17 2.37 -4.98
CA VAL A 177 -18.02 2.28 -5.88
C VAL A 177 -16.77 1.92 -5.06
N ALA A 178 -16.25 0.71 -5.26
CA ALA A 178 -15.09 0.15 -4.55
C ALA A 178 -14.06 -0.47 -5.53
N THR A 179 -13.80 0.22 -6.64
CA THR A 179 -13.03 -0.26 -7.79
C THR A 179 -11.52 -0.25 -7.59
N GLY A 180 -11.03 0.27 -6.44
CA GLY A 180 -9.60 0.47 -6.21
C GLY A 180 -9.02 1.67 -6.97
N GLY A 181 -7.68 1.76 -7.01
CA GLY A 181 -6.94 2.83 -7.67
C GLY A 181 -6.37 2.44 -9.04
N LEU A 182 -5.08 2.75 -9.25
CA LEU A 182 -4.32 2.46 -10.48
C LEU A 182 -3.20 1.44 -10.26
N SER A 183 -2.89 1.07 -9.01
CA SER A 183 -1.78 0.17 -8.69
C SER A 183 -2.14 -1.29 -9.01
N TYR A 184 -1.18 -2.01 -9.60
CA TYR A 184 -1.37 -3.35 -10.16
C TYR A 184 -2.56 -3.42 -11.16
N PRO A 185 -2.50 -2.72 -12.31
CA PRO A 185 -3.62 -2.65 -13.27
C PRO A 185 -4.10 -4.03 -13.74
N SER A 186 -3.21 -5.02 -13.80
CA SER A 186 -3.54 -6.42 -14.16
C SER A 186 -4.52 -7.10 -13.19
N THR A 187 -4.73 -6.52 -11.99
CA THR A 187 -5.72 -7.00 -11.02
C THR A 187 -7.11 -6.38 -11.20
N GLY A 188 -7.26 -5.44 -12.15
CA GLY A 188 -8.50 -4.74 -12.41
C GLY A 188 -8.56 -3.31 -11.88
N SER A 189 -7.51 -2.83 -11.19
CA SER A 189 -7.40 -1.45 -10.70
C SER A 189 -6.95 -0.52 -11.84
N THR A 190 -7.88 -0.14 -12.73
CA THR A 190 -7.63 0.61 -13.97
C THR A 190 -8.16 2.05 -13.93
N GLY A 191 -8.70 2.48 -12.77
CA GLY A 191 -9.18 3.86 -12.59
C GLY A 191 -10.64 4.08 -13.03
N ASP A 192 -11.41 3.03 -13.25
CA ASP A 192 -12.80 3.15 -13.70
C ASP A 192 -13.64 3.98 -12.72
N GLY A 193 -13.44 3.79 -11.41
CA GLY A 193 -14.13 4.54 -10.37
C GLY A 193 -13.80 6.03 -10.37
N TYR A 194 -12.62 6.43 -10.81
CA TYR A 194 -12.29 7.84 -10.97
C TYR A 194 -13.11 8.49 -12.06
N LYS A 195 -13.23 7.82 -13.22
CA LYS A 195 -14.08 8.30 -14.30
C LYS A 195 -15.55 8.38 -13.88
N MET A 196 -16.05 7.35 -13.19
CA MET A 196 -17.43 7.37 -12.66
C MET A 196 -17.64 8.52 -11.69
N ALA A 197 -16.66 8.85 -10.85
CA ALA A 197 -16.74 9.94 -9.91
C ALA A 197 -16.70 11.31 -10.60
N GLU A 198 -15.82 11.50 -11.61
CA GLU A 198 -15.74 12.72 -12.41
C GLU A 198 -17.04 12.96 -13.20
N ASP A 199 -17.62 11.92 -13.79
CA ASP A 199 -18.92 11.99 -14.49
C ASP A 199 -20.06 12.38 -13.52
N ALA A 200 -19.94 12.04 -12.23
CA ALA A 200 -20.86 12.44 -11.16
C ALA A 200 -20.54 13.80 -10.52
N GLY A 201 -19.56 14.53 -11.05
CA GLY A 201 -19.18 15.88 -10.63
C GLY A 201 -18.13 15.93 -9.51
N HIS A 202 -17.57 14.80 -9.09
CA HIS A 202 -16.50 14.76 -8.09
C HIS A 202 -15.14 15.18 -8.66
N THR A 203 -14.33 15.77 -7.79
CA THR A 203 -12.93 16.08 -8.09
C THR A 203 -12.06 14.85 -7.80
N VAL A 204 -11.24 14.42 -8.77
CA VAL A 204 -10.18 13.43 -8.58
C VAL A 204 -8.85 14.16 -8.43
N THR A 205 -8.15 13.95 -7.33
CA THR A 205 -6.80 14.52 -7.11
C THR A 205 -5.77 13.78 -7.95
N GLU A 206 -4.62 14.42 -8.24
CA GLU A 206 -3.56 13.80 -9.05
C GLU A 206 -3.15 12.44 -8.48
N CYS A 207 -3.35 11.38 -9.25
CA CYS A 207 -2.98 10.03 -8.86
C CYS A 207 -1.51 9.77 -9.19
N THR A 208 -0.77 9.24 -8.21
CA THR A 208 0.64 8.89 -8.35
C THR A 208 0.93 7.52 -7.71
N PRO A 209 1.90 6.74 -8.24
CA PRO A 209 2.30 5.50 -7.60
C PRO A 209 2.93 5.79 -6.23
N SER A 210 2.52 5.03 -5.20
CA SER A 210 3.03 5.14 -3.83
C SER A 210 3.40 3.76 -3.28
N LEU A 211 4.28 3.73 -2.27
CA LEU A 211 4.89 2.49 -1.77
C LEU A 211 5.51 1.71 -2.94
N VAL A 212 6.39 2.36 -3.67
CA VAL A 212 6.95 1.88 -4.92
C VAL A 212 8.48 1.78 -4.83
N PRO A 213 9.10 0.74 -5.44
CA PRO A 213 10.55 0.62 -5.53
C PRO A 213 11.17 1.75 -6.36
N PHE A 214 12.49 1.92 -6.23
CA PHE A 214 13.27 2.84 -7.06
C PHE A 214 14.19 2.11 -8.03
N ASN A 215 14.31 2.67 -9.24
CA ASN A 215 15.42 2.38 -10.10
C ASN A 215 16.71 2.97 -9.51
N VAL A 216 17.86 2.38 -9.80
CA VAL A 216 19.18 2.93 -9.43
C VAL A 216 20.08 3.04 -10.65
N LYS A 217 21.08 3.93 -10.55
CA LYS A 217 22.02 4.20 -11.63
C LYS A 217 23.15 3.15 -11.68
N GLU A 218 23.57 2.65 -10.53
CA GLU A 218 24.75 1.79 -10.37
C GLU A 218 24.48 0.36 -10.82
N ASP A 219 25.28 -0.14 -11.77
CA ASP A 219 25.12 -1.49 -12.32
C ASP A 219 25.43 -2.61 -11.30
N TRP A 220 26.34 -2.37 -10.36
CA TRP A 220 26.70 -3.37 -9.34
C TRP A 220 25.48 -3.80 -8.48
N VAL A 221 24.46 -2.96 -8.36
CA VAL A 221 23.21 -3.30 -7.63
C VAL A 221 22.53 -4.54 -8.21
N LYS A 222 22.61 -4.75 -9.53
CA LYS A 222 22.01 -5.90 -10.22
C LYS A 222 22.63 -7.23 -9.73
N SER A 223 23.93 -7.23 -9.43
CA SER A 223 24.63 -8.44 -8.92
C SER A 223 24.12 -8.84 -7.52
N LEU A 224 23.53 -7.91 -6.78
CA LEU A 224 22.95 -8.12 -5.45
C LEU A 224 21.48 -8.54 -5.48
N GLN A 225 20.87 -8.72 -6.66
CA GLN A 225 19.46 -9.09 -6.77
C GLN A 225 19.07 -10.22 -5.80
N GLY A 226 17.98 -10.02 -5.05
CA GLY A 226 17.47 -10.98 -4.06
C GLY A 226 18.14 -10.88 -2.68
N LEU A 227 19.19 -10.08 -2.51
CA LEU A 227 19.79 -9.85 -1.20
C LEU A 227 18.93 -8.89 -0.40
N SER A 228 18.41 -9.36 0.74
CA SER A 228 17.80 -8.50 1.76
C SER A 228 18.83 -8.12 2.80
N LEU A 229 18.97 -6.82 3.05
CA LEU A 229 19.72 -6.29 4.18
C LEU A 229 18.77 -6.06 5.35
N LYS A 230 19.12 -6.60 6.52
CA LYS A 230 18.40 -6.42 7.78
C LYS A 230 19.22 -5.57 8.72
N ASN A 231 18.55 -4.78 9.55
CA ASN A 231 19.20 -3.91 10.54
C ASN A 231 20.24 -2.96 9.89
N THR A 232 19.88 -2.37 8.77
CA THR A 232 20.63 -1.30 8.09
C THR A 232 19.90 0.03 8.26
N ALA A 233 20.60 1.13 8.06
CA ALA A 233 19.97 2.44 7.97
C ALA A 233 20.16 3.01 6.56
N ILE A 234 19.18 3.78 6.10
CA ILE A 234 19.28 4.54 4.86
C ILE A 234 19.07 6.02 5.14
N SER A 235 19.73 6.86 4.37
CA SER A 235 19.47 8.31 4.33
C SER A 235 19.42 8.77 2.88
N ILE A 236 18.38 9.55 2.52
CA ILE A 236 18.13 10.01 1.15
C ILE A 236 18.20 11.53 1.11
N TYR A 237 18.92 12.07 0.12
CA TYR A 237 19.18 13.49 -0.04
C TYR A 237 18.81 14.00 -1.43
N SER A 238 18.44 15.28 -1.49
CA SER A 238 18.45 16.09 -2.72
C SER A 238 19.49 17.20 -2.54
N GLY A 239 20.64 17.03 -3.16
CA GLY A 239 21.81 17.85 -2.86
C GLY A 239 22.19 17.78 -1.38
N LYS A 240 22.20 18.94 -0.68
CA LYS A 240 22.52 18.98 0.77
C LYS A 240 21.33 18.71 1.68
N LYS A 241 20.10 18.66 1.15
CA LYS A 241 18.89 18.52 1.97
C LYS A 241 18.55 17.06 2.20
N LYS A 242 18.54 16.61 3.47
CA LYS A 242 18.03 15.31 3.86
C LYS A 242 16.51 15.28 3.69
N LEU A 243 16.00 14.32 2.90
CA LEU A 243 14.59 14.13 2.60
C LEU A 243 13.97 13.02 3.45
N TYR A 244 14.74 11.97 3.72
CA TYR A 244 14.27 10.79 4.41
C TYR A 244 15.42 10.07 5.14
N GLU A 245 15.12 9.44 6.27
CA GLU A 245 16.02 8.57 7.01
C GLU A 245 15.20 7.50 7.72
N ASP A 246 15.68 6.25 7.70
CA ASP A 246 14.99 5.14 8.35
C ASP A 246 15.98 4.02 8.68
N PHE A 247 15.56 3.15 9.63
CA PHE A 247 16.29 1.96 10.06
C PHE A 247 15.40 0.72 9.94
N GLY A 248 15.90 -0.31 9.25
CA GLY A 248 15.09 -1.53 9.06
C GLY A 248 15.65 -2.47 8.00
N GLU A 249 14.76 -2.86 7.08
CA GLU A 249 15.04 -3.81 6.01
C GLU A 249 14.92 -3.15 4.64
N MET A 250 15.85 -3.50 3.74
CA MET A 250 15.79 -3.19 2.32
C MET A 250 16.14 -4.42 1.46
N LEU A 251 15.76 -4.38 0.20
CA LEU A 251 15.96 -5.46 -0.76
C LEU A 251 16.62 -4.90 -2.03
N PHE A 252 17.66 -5.53 -2.50
CA PHE A 252 18.20 -5.31 -3.85
C PHE A 252 17.42 -6.12 -4.89
N THR A 253 17.11 -5.48 -6.03
CA THR A 253 16.39 -6.08 -7.14
C THR A 253 17.22 -5.98 -8.43
N HIS A 254 16.76 -6.60 -9.52
CA HIS A 254 17.43 -6.49 -10.83
C HIS A 254 17.37 -5.09 -11.45
N PHE A 255 16.53 -4.20 -10.96
CA PHE A 255 16.38 -2.81 -11.44
C PHE A 255 16.85 -1.77 -10.42
N GLY A 256 17.07 -2.14 -9.17
CA GLY A 256 17.40 -1.18 -8.14
C GLY A 256 17.09 -1.67 -6.73
N VAL A 257 16.35 -0.88 -5.96
CA VAL A 257 16.09 -1.13 -4.54
C VAL A 257 14.61 -1.11 -4.19
N SER A 258 14.24 -1.94 -3.20
CA SER A 258 12.89 -2.13 -2.68
C SER A 258 12.95 -2.46 -1.18
N GLY A 259 11.87 -2.97 -0.63
CA GLY A 259 11.76 -3.34 0.80
C GLY A 259 11.13 -2.24 1.65
N PRO A 260 10.78 -2.53 2.90
CA PRO A 260 9.95 -1.66 3.73
C PRO A 260 10.44 -0.21 3.80
N MET A 261 11.73 0.02 4.09
CA MET A 261 12.29 1.38 4.18
C MET A 261 12.19 2.13 2.85
N ILE A 262 12.48 1.48 1.74
CA ILE A 262 12.47 2.09 0.40
C ILE A 262 11.04 2.44 -0.02
N LEU A 263 10.08 1.55 0.24
CA LEU A 263 8.67 1.78 -0.04
C LEU A 263 8.13 2.95 0.80
N SER A 264 8.48 3.01 2.10
CA SER A 264 8.10 4.13 2.98
C SER A 264 8.74 5.45 2.53
N ALA A 265 9.99 5.43 2.06
CA ALA A 265 10.65 6.59 1.49
C ALA A 265 9.87 7.14 0.29
N SER A 266 9.43 6.26 -0.64
CA SER A 266 8.68 6.67 -1.82
C SER A 266 7.36 7.37 -1.49
N ALA A 267 6.67 6.94 -0.43
CA ALA A 267 5.43 7.57 0.05
C ALA A 267 5.68 8.90 0.77
N SER A 268 6.87 9.10 1.36
CA SER A 268 7.21 10.26 2.19
C SER A 268 7.83 11.41 1.40
N ILE A 269 8.57 11.11 0.33
CA ILE A 269 9.23 12.12 -0.50
C ILE A 269 8.22 12.79 -1.43
N LYS A 270 8.27 14.12 -1.54
CA LYS A 270 7.38 14.89 -2.42
C LYS A 270 7.56 14.48 -3.89
N GLN A 271 6.47 14.40 -4.65
CA GLN A 271 6.46 14.01 -6.06
C GLN A 271 7.35 14.89 -6.96
N SER A 272 7.44 16.18 -6.66
CA SER A 272 8.33 17.11 -7.40
C SER A 272 9.82 16.77 -7.24
N LEU A 273 10.22 16.10 -6.16
CA LEU A 273 11.60 15.71 -5.87
C LEU A 273 11.89 14.27 -6.27
N ILE A 274 10.91 13.36 -6.11
CA ILE A 274 11.12 11.92 -6.30
C ILE A 274 11.38 11.53 -7.76
N LYS A 275 10.97 12.36 -8.71
CA LYS A 275 11.20 12.17 -10.15
C LYS A 275 12.62 12.55 -10.61
N GLN A 276 13.39 13.21 -9.74
CA GLN A 276 14.78 13.59 -10.01
C GLN A 276 15.75 12.59 -9.38
N PRO A 277 17.01 12.50 -9.86
CA PRO A 277 18.01 11.67 -9.18
C PRO A 277 18.23 12.13 -7.74
N LEU A 278 18.24 11.19 -6.81
CA LEU A 278 18.45 11.42 -5.40
C LEU A 278 19.63 10.60 -4.88
N ASP A 279 20.45 11.21 -4.02
CA ASP A 279 21.55 10.51 -3.37
C ASP A 279 21.03 9.71 -2.18
N MET A 280 21.24 8.40 -2.19
CA MET A 280 20.96 7.52 -1.05
C MET A 280 22.26 6.97 -0.50
N TYR A 281 22.38 6.96 0.80
CA TYR A 281 23.49 6.31 1.51
C TYR A 281 22.95 5.20 2.39
N ILE A 282 23.63 4.04 2.34
CA ILE A 282 23.27 2.87 3.14
C ILE A 282 24.34 2.71 4.22
N ASP A 283 23.94 2.73 5.49
CA ASP A 283 24.78 2.33 6.61
C ASP A 283 24.57 0.84 6.89
N LEU A 284 25.57 0.03 6.57
CA LEU A 284 25.54 -1.43 6.74
C LEU A 284 25.73 -1.87 8.19
N LYS A 285 26.22 -0.97 9.08
CA LYS A 285 26.53 -1.24 10.48
C LYS A 285 26.06 -0.09 11.38
N PRO A 286 24.79 0.26 11.40
CA PRO A 286 24.29 1.44 12.12
C PRO A 286 24.47 1.37 13.64
N ALA A 287 24.52 0.16 14.21
CA ALA A 287 24.77 -0.03 15.63
C ALA A 287 26.22 0.27 16.08
N LEU A 288 27.16 0.45 15.13
CA LEU A 288 28.56 0.74 15.43
C LEU A 288 28.92 2.17 15.04
N THR A 289 29.59 2.90 15.95
CA THR A 289 30.24 4.17 15.57
C THR A 289 31.38 3.91 14.59
N GLN A 290 31.91 4.95 13.94
CA GLN A 290 33.05 4.79 13.03
C GLN A 290 34.28 4.21 13.75
N GLU A 291 34.55 4.66 14.96
CA GLU A 291 35.68 4.19 15.81
C GLU A 291 35.47 2.71 16.20
N ALA A 292 34.26 2.32 16.58
CA ALA A 292 33.97 0.93 16.95
C ALA A 292 34.07 -0.01 15.74
N LEU A 293 33.61 0.47 14.56
CA LEU A 293 33.72 -0.30 13.32
C LEU A 293 35.17 -0.41 12.84
N ASP A 294 35.99 0.67 12.96
CA ASP A 294 37.42 0.60 12.61
C ASP A 294 38.16 -0.42 13.51
N LYS A 295 37.92 -0.39 14.82
CA LYS A 295 38.45 -1.41 15.73
C LYS A 295 37.99 -2.84 15.34
N ARG A 296 36.75 -2.99 14.88
CA ARG A 296 36.25 -4.29 14.42
C ARG A 296 36.95 -4.74 13.13
N ILE A 297 37.14 -3.85 12.15
CA ILE A 297 37.89 -4.13 10.93
C ILE A 297 39.33 -4.53 11.25
N LEU A 298 40.02 -3.77 12.12
CA LEU A 298 41.38 -4.09 12.54
C LEU A 298 41.48 -5.48 13.17
N ARG A 299 40.51 -5.86 14.01
CA ARG A 299 40.51 -7.19 14.63
C ARG A 299 40.38 -8.29 13.59
N GLU A 300 39.45 -8.15 12.63
CA GLU A 300 39.27 -9.13 11.53
C GLU A 300 40.52 -9.19 10.64
N PHE A 301 41.21 -8.06 10.44
CA PHE A 301 42.44 -7.97 9.67
C PHE A 301 43.60 -8.66 10.41
N GLU A 302 43.71 -8.51 11.71
CA GLU A 302 44.77 -9.20 12.50
C GLU A 302 44.56 -10.72 12.47
N GLU A 303 43.30 -11.20 12.56
CA GLU A 303 42.98 -12.64 12.41
C GLU A 303 43.28 -13.17 11.01
N ALA A 304 43.28 -12.30 10.00
CA ALA A 304 43.47 -12.66 8.59
C ALA A 304 44.74 -12.10 7.95
N LYS A 305 45.74 -11.62 8.74
CA LYS A 305 46.86 -10.81 8.27
C LYS A 305 47.68 -11.41 7.11
N ASN A 306 47.75 -12.70 7.02
CA ASN A 306 48.50 -13.41 5.97
C ASN A 306 47.59 -13.83 4.78
N LYS A 307 46.26 -13.58 4.85
CA LYS A 307 45.32 -13.88 3.78
C LYS A 307 45.25 -12.72 2.77
N GLN A 308 44.76 -13.03 1.58
CA GLN A 308 44.40 -12.01 0.62
C GLN A 308 43.15 -11.26 1.09
N PHE A 309 43.05 -9.98 0.74
CA PHE A 309 41.94 -9.08 1.14
C PHE A 309 40.56 -9.67 0.84
N LYS A 310 40.38 -10.25 -0.34
CA LYS A 310 39.11 -10.89 -0.74
C LYS A 310 38.60 -11.97 0.21
N ASN A 311 39.46 -12.54 1.04
CA ASN A 311 39.14 -13.59 2.00
C ASN A 311 39.08 -13.10 3.46
N SER A 312 39.17 -11.77 3.70
CA SER A 312 39.32 -11.22 5.06
C SER A 312 38.05 -10.59 5.62
N ILE A 313 37.07 -10.21 4.78
CA ILE A 313 35.87 -9.47 5.20
C ILE A 313 34.61 -10.33 5.29
N ASN A 314 34.73 -11.65 5.24
CA ASN A 314 33.61 -12.59 5.20
C ASN A 314 32.73 -12.55 6.47
N LYS A 315 33.32 -12.20 7.63
CA LYS A 315 32.56 -12.05 8.88
C LYS A 315 31.85 -10.70 9.02
N LEU A 316 32.15 -9.75 8.13
CA LEU A 316 31.63 -8.39 8.19
C LEU A 316 30.41 -8.19 7.28
N LEU A 317 30.27 -8.96 6.21
CA LEU A 317 29.29 -8.75 5.14
C LEU A 317 28.61 -10.04 4.71
N PRO A 318 27.39 -9.99 4.18
CA PRO A 318 26.79 -11.08 3.44
C PRO A 318 27.67 -11.46 2.23
N ALA A 319 27.79 -12.76 1.94
CA ALA A 319 28.69 -13.26 0.91
C ALA A 319 28.51 -12.56 -0.46
N LYS A 320 27.26 -12.29 -0.85
CA LYS A 320 26.96 -11.58 -2.12
C LYS A 320 27.52 -10.15 -2.17
N MET A 321 27.67 -9.46 -1.04
CA MET A 321 28.20 -8.09 -0.99
C MET A 321 29.72 -8.02 -1.09
N ILE A 322 30.42 -9.08 -0.75
CA ILE A 322 31.89 -9.07 -0.64
C ILE A 322 32.56 -8.63 -1.95
N PRO A 323 32.24 -9.23 -3.12
CA PRO A 323 32.85 -8.82 -4.40
C PRO A 323 32.59 -7.33 -4.72
N VAL A 324 31.37 -6.87 -4.47
CA VAL A 324 30.97 -5.47 -4.73
C VAL A 324 31.75 -4.49 -3.83
N ILE A 325 31.86 -4.78 -2.55
CA ILE A 325 32.60 -3.92 -1.62
C ILE A 325 34.11 -3.94 -1.91
N ILE A 326 34.67 -5.04 -2.34
CA ILE A 326 36.06 -5.13 -2.78
C ILE A 326 36.28 -4.21 -3.98
N GLU A 327 35.46 -4.32 -5.01
CA GLU A 327 35.51 -3.49 -6.21
C GLU A 327 35.40 -1.99 -5.86
N LEU A 328 34.39 -1.61 -5.09
CA LEU A 328 34.14 -0.21 -4.70
C LEU A 328 35.23 0.35 -3.77
N SER A 329 35.92 -0.49 -3.00
CA SER A 329 37.01 -0.04 -2.11
C SER A 329 38.25 0.40 -2.88
N GLY A 330 38.42 -0.08 -4.12
CA GLY A 330 39.64 0.11 -4.91
C GLY A 330 40.88 -0.54 -4.29
N ILE A 331 40.70 -1.51 -3.40
CA ILE A 331 41.79 -2.30 -2.82
C ILE A 331 41.98 -3.53 -3.69
N ASP A 332 43.24 -3.83 -4.07
CA ASP A 332 43.56 -5.03 -4.82
C ASP A 332 43.05 -6.29 -4.05
N PRO A 333 42.18 -7.11 -4.64
CA PRO A 333 41.64 -8.31 -4.01
C PRO A 333 42.71 -9.32 -3.58
N ASP A 334 43.84 -9.36 -4.26
CA ASP A 334 44.94 -10.29 -3.99
C ASP A 334 45.99 -9.71 -3.03
N LYS A 335 45.90 -8.43 -2.67
CA LYS A 335 46.75 -7.78 -1.70
C LYS A 335 46.66 -8.46 -0.32
N LYS A 336 47.78 -8.71 0.31
CA LYS A 336 47.80 -9.25 1.68
C LYS A 336 47.22 -8.24 2.68
N VAL A 337 46.47 -8.71 3.64
CA VAL A 337 45.74 -7.85 4.62
C VAL A 337 46.72 -6.97 5.43
N ASN A 338 47.88 -7.50 5.77
CA ASN A 338 48.95 -6.73 6.51
C ASN A 338 49.57 -5.62 5.66
N GLU A 339 49.36 -5.57 4.35
CA GLU A 339 49.83 -4.52 3.45
C GLU A 339 48.79 -3.43 3.19
N ILE A 340 47.56 -3.59 3.70
CA ILE A 340 46.48 -2.62 3.54
C ILE A 340 46.81 -1.34 4.34
N SER A 341 46.89 -0.21 3.64
CA SER A 341 47.21 1.08 4.25
C SER A 341 46.03 1.61 5.12
N LYS A 342 46.35 2.58 5.98
CA LYS A 342 45.30 3.27 6.76
C LYS A 342 44.28 3.96 5.88
N GLU A 343 44.69 4.55 4.77
CA GLU A 343 43.85 5.23 3.79
C GLU A 343 42.90 4.24 3.11
N GLU A 344 43.38 3.07 2.69
CA GLU A 344 42.58 1.99 2.13
C GLU A 344 41.54 1.48 3.14
N ARG A 345 41.96 1.24 4.39
CA ARG A 345 41.06 0.84 5.46
C ARG A 345 39.99 1.92 5.74
N ASN A 346 40.34 3.20 5.72
CA ASN A 346 39.40 4.28 5.89
C ASN A 346 38.37 4.34 4.74
N ARG A 347 38.78 4.10 3.48
CA ARG A 347 37.83 3.99 2.35
C ARG A 347 36.86 2.84 2.57
N LEU A 348 37.35 1.68 3.00
CA LEU A 348 36.50 0.52 3.33
C LEU A 348 35.52 0.83 4.48
N LEU A 349 35.99 1.48 5.53
CA LEU A 349 35.17 1.95 6.66
C LEU A 349 34.04 2.86 6.18
N MET A 350 34.39 3.83 5.32
CA MET A 350 33.39 4.77 4.77
C MET A 350 32.35 4.07 3.88
N LEU A 351 32.72 3.06 3.11
CA LEU A 351 31.77 2.26 2.35
C LEU A 351 30.80 1.50 3.27
N PHE A 352 31.25 1.01 4.41
CA PHE A 352 30.36 0.35 5.38
C PHE A 352 29.38 1.32 6.03
N LYS A 353 29.79 2.57 6.24
CA LYS A 353 28.98 3.61 6.90
C LYS A 353 28.14 4.43 5.94
N LYS A 354 28.58 4.54 4.68
CA LYS A 354 27.96 5.41 3.66
C LYS A 354 28.11 4.80 2.27
N LEU A 355 27.57 3.59 2.05
CA LEU A 355 27.55 2.99 0.72
C LEU A 355 26.65 3.84 -0.19
N PRO A 356 27.21 4.49 -1.23
CA PRO A 356 26.45 5.41 -2.08
C PRO A 356 25.63 4.67 -3.11
N VAL A 357 24.41 5.12 -3.32
CA VAL A 357 23.48 4.65 -4.36
C VAL A 357 22.72 5.84 -4.90
N THR A 358 22.63 5.98 -6.22
CA THR A 358 21.85 7.03 -6.89
C THR A 358 20.48 6.49 -7.26
N LEU A 359 19.43 6.96 -6.59
CA LEU A 359 18.05 6.64 -6.96
C LEU A 359 17.69 7.39 -8.24
N ASN A 360 17.26 6.66 -9.27
CA ASN A 360 16.95 7.21 -10.60
C ASN A 360 15.44 7.11 -10.89
N GLY A 361 14.64 7.70 -10.03
CA GLY A 361 13.18 7.73 -10.13
C GLY A 361 12.47 6.46 -9.62
N PRO A 362 11.20 6.61 -9.24
CA PRO A 362 10.36 5.50 -8.78
C PRO A 362 9.93 4.61 -9.95
N ARG A 363 9.54 3.38 -9.63
CA ARG A 363 8.84 2.48 -10.56
C ARG A 363 7.40 2.94 -10.75
N GLY A 364 6.74 2.41 -11.78
CA GLY A 364 5.36 2.76 -12.10
C GLY A 364 4.30 1.95 -11.34
N TYR A 365 3.05 2.10 -11.76
CA TYR A 365 1.89 1.45 -11.13
C TYR A 365 1.94 -0.09 -11.14
N ASN A 366 2.70 -0.70 -12.03
CA ASN A 366 2.85 -2.16 -12.07
C ASN A 366 3.55 -2.73 -10.82
N GLU A 367 4.37 -1.93 -10.14
CA GLU A 367 5.10 -2.31 -8.93
C GLU A 367 4.69 -1.50 -7.69
N ALA A 368 3.84 -0.49 -7.87
CA ALA A 368 3.32 0.31 -6.76
C ALA A 368 2.34 -0.52 -5.92
N ILE A 369 2.51 -0.53 -4.60
CA ILE A 369 1.58 -1.25 -3.71
C ILE A 369 0.22 -0.55 -3.70
N ILE A 370 0.23 0.79 -3.68
CA ILE A 370 -0.98 1.61 -3.66
C ILE A 370 -0.87 2.80 -4.61
N THR A 371 -2.03 3.40 -4.87
CA THR A 371 -2.18 4.71 -5.51
C THR A 371 -2.31 5.78 -4.42
N LYS A 372 -1.54 6.86 -4.53
CA LYS A 372 -1.74 8.10 -3.79
C LYS A 372 -2.56 9.06 -4.64
N GLY A 373 -3.50 9.79 -4.04
CA GLY A 373 -4.52 10.53 -4.75
C GLY A 373 -5.79 9.71 -4.94
N GLY A 374 -6.79 10.27 -5.56
CA GLY A 374 -8.11 9.67 -5.77
C GLY A 374 -9.24 10.66 -5.57
N ILE A 375 -10.44 10.17 -5.31
CA ILE A 375 -11.63 11.00 -5.09
C ILE A 375 -11.42 11.86 -3.85
N LYS A 376 -11.59 13.17 -4.00
CA LYS A 376 -11.37 14.17 -2.95
C LYS A 376 -12.34 13.94 -1.78
N VAL A 377 -11.79 13.51 -0.65
CA VAL A 377 -12.59 13.11 0.54
C VAL A 377 -13.46 14.23 1.13
N LYS A 378 -13.16 15.50 0.86
CA LYS A 378 -13.99 16.64 1.29
C LYS A 378 -15.39 16.63 0.66
N GLU A 379 -15.55 15.98 -0.47
CA GLU A 379 -16.80 15.82 -1.22
C GLU A 379 -17.59 14.55 -0.82
N ILE A 380 -17.06 13.81 0.16
CA ILE A 380 -17.66 12.62 0.73
C ILE A 380 -17.98 12.87 2.21
N ASN A 381 -19.08 12.30 2.68
CA ASN A 381 -19.45 12.37 4.10
C ASN A 381 -18.59 11.37 4.89
N PRO A 382 -17.77 11.84 5.85
CA PRO A 382 -16.86 10.96 6.61
C PRO A 382 -17.58 9.99 7.55
N SER A 383 -18.85 10.24 7.87
CA SER A 383 -19.65 9.41 8.78
C SER A 383 -20.46 8.32 8.08
N THR A 384 -20.57 8.39 6.72
CA THR A 384 -21.40 7.45 5.94
C THR A 384 -20.70 6.92 4.70
N MET A 385 -19.60 7.54 4.27
CA MET A 385 -18.96 7.31 2.96
C MET A 385 -19.84 7.71 1.76
N GLU A 386 -20.96 8.39 1.98
CA GLU A 386 -21.87 8.87 0.93
C GLU A 386 -21.31 10.12 0.24
N SER A 387 -21.57 10.22 -1.06
CA SER A 387 -21.32 11.42 -1.84
C SER A 387 -22.13 12.59 -1.30
N LYS A 388 -21.52 13.77 -1.19
CA LYS A 388 -22.26 15.02 -0.91
C LYS A 388 -22.88 15.64 -2.15
N LEU A 389 -22.60 15.08 -3.35
CA LEU A 389 -23.08 15.58 -4.65
C LEU A 389 -24.23 14.74 -5.21
N VAL A 390 -24.23 13.44 -4.91
CA VAL A 390 -25.22 12.48 -5.44
C VAL A 390 -25.72 11.61 -4.29
N ASN A 391 -27.00 11.72 -3.98
CA ASN A 391 -27.65 10.92 -2.93
C ASN A 391 -27.69 9.44 -3.33
N GLY A 392 -27.42 8.55 -2.39
CA GLY A 392 -27.36 7.09 -2.59
C GLY A 392 -26.10 6.59 -3.31
N LEU A 393 -25.12 7.46 -3.61
CA LEU A 393 -23.83 7.09 -4.15
C LEU A 393 -22.77 7.06 -3.04
N TYR A 394 -22.06 5.94 -2.88
CA TYR A 394 -21.05 5.72 -1.86
C TYR A 394 -19.71 5.36 -2.48
N PHE A 395 -18.62 5.68 -1.76
CA PHE A 395 -17.28 5.32 -2.20
C PHE A 395 -16.50 4.65 -1.05
N ALA A 396 -15.74 3.58 -1.36
CA ALA A 396 -14.96 2.86 -0.35
C ALA A 396 -13.61 2.34 -0.88
N GLY A 397 -12.63 2.27 0.01
CA GLY A 397 -11.29 1.75 -0.30
C GLY A 397 -10.40 2.73 -1.05
N GLU A 398 -9.47 2.19 -1.82
CA GLU A 398 -8.37 2.90 -2.49
C GLU A 398 -8.84 3.86 -3.63
N VAL A 399 -10.11 3.87 -3.99
CA VAL A 399 -10.67 4.86 -4.91
C VAL A 399 -10.70 6.26 -4.28
N LEU A 400 -10.72 6.36 -2.95
CA LEU A 400 -10.66 7.60 -2.18
C LEU A 400 -9.22 8.11 -2.08
N ASP A 401 -9.02 9.43 -1.98
CA ASP A 401 -7.72 10.07 -1.71
C ASP A 401 -7.24 9.75 -0.28
N LEU A 402 -6.89 8.49 -0.05
CA LEU A 402 -6.42 7.92 1.20
C LEU A 402 -5.24 6.99 0.95
N ASP A 403 -4.13 7.22 1.62
CA ASP A 403 -2.95 6.35 1.56
C ASP A 403 -2.28 6.21 2.92
N ALA A 404 -1.71 5.04 3.17
CA ALA A 404 -1.01 4.72 4.41
C ALA A 404 0.31 4.00 4.14
N TYR A 405 1.18 3.90 5.16
CA TYR A 405 2.39 3.10 5.11
C TYR A 405 2.12 1.61 4.90
N THR A 406 3.20 0.85 4.62
CA THR A 406 3.15 -0.61 4.66
C THR A 406 2.89 -1.10 6.09
N GLY A 407 2.30 -2.30 6.22
CA GLY A 407 2.06 -2.87 7.57
C GLY A 407 0.63 -3.34 7.83
N GLY A 408 -0.22 -3.39 6.79
CA GLY A 408 -1.63 -3.77 6.89
C GLY A 408 -2.59 -2.57 6.88
N PHE A 409 -2.08 -1.35 6.98
CA PHE A 409 -2.89 -0.13 7.14
C PHE A 409 -3.77 0.18 5.92
N ASN A 410 -3.28 -0.04 4.70
CA ASN A 410 -4.09 0.20 3.49
C ASN A 410 -5.26 -0.79 3.36
N LEU A 411 -5.08 -2.03 3.78
CA LEU A 411 -6.19 -2.98 3.87
C LEU A 411 -7.14 -2.62 5.01
N GLN A 412 -6.64 -2.13 6.15
CA GLN A 412 -7.50 -1.61 7.22
C GLN A 412 -8.39 -0.46 6.72
N ILE A 413 -7.84 0.49 5.96
CA ILE A 413 -8.63 1.56 5.31
C ILE A 413 -9.73 0.94 4.43
N ALA A 414 -9.38 -0.07 3.62
CA ALA A 414 -10.34 -0.72 2.74
C ALA A 414 -11.46 -1.45 3.51
N TRP A 415 -11.11 -2.14 4.59
CA TRP A 415 -12.08 -2.82 5.45
C TRP A 415 -13.01 -1.82 6.14
N SER A 416 -12.46 -0.82 6.82
CA SER A 416 -13.24 0.13 7.61
C SER A 416 -14.14 1.01 6.74
N THR A 417 -13.66 1.49 5.60
CA THR A 417 -14.50 2.27 4.67
C THR A 417 -15.53 1.41 3.97
N GLY A 418 -15.21 0.14 3.66
CA GLY A 418 -16.16 -0.83 3.12
C GLY A 418 -17.29 -1.12 4.09
N TYR A 419 -16.96 -1.38 5.37
CA TYR A 419 -17.94 -1.53 6.44
C TYR A 419 -18.87 -0.32 6.52
N LEU A 420 -18.31 0.88 6.62
CA LEU A 420 -19.09 2.10 6.81
C LEU A 420 -19.99 2.41 5.61
N ALA A 421 -19.47 2.24 4.38
CA ALA A 421 -20.27 2.41 3.17
C ALA A 421 -21.41 1.38 3.09
N GLY A 422 -21.13 0.10 3.39
CA GLY A 422 -22.12 -0.97 3.36
C GLY A 422 -23.24 -0.78 4.38
N THR A 423 -22.91 -0.47 5.63
CA THR A 423 -23.90 -0.21 6.69
C THR A 423 -24.72 1.04 6.41
N SER A 424 -24.10 2.11 5.87
CA SER A 424 -24.79 3.37 5.59
C SER A 424 -25.72 3.27 4.38
N ALA A 425 -25.31 2.58 3.31
CA ALA A 425 -26.16 2.35 2.14
C ALA A 425 -27.40 1.50 2.48
N ALA A 426 -27.32 0.70 3.53
CA ALA A 426 -28.37 -0.21 3.99
C ALA A 426 -29.54 0.50 4.69
N VAL A 427 -29.31 1.68 5.25
CA VAL A 427 -30.32 2.50 5.97
C VAL A 427 -31.05 3.41 5.00
#